data_3ad68251c025f56b53342beda98fd7a5
#
_entry.id   3ad68251c025f56b53342beda98fd7a5
#
_cell.length_a   1.000
_cell.length_b   1.000
_cell.length_c   1.000
_cell.angle_alpha   90.00
_cell.angle_beta   90.00
_cell.angle_gamma   90.00
#
_symmetry.space_group_name_H-M   'P 1'
#
loop_
_entity.id
_entity.type
_entity.pdbx_description
1 polymer ?
#
loop_
_entity_poly.entity_id
_entity_poly.type
_entity_poly.pdbx_seq_one_letter_code
_entity_poly.pdbx_strand_id
1 'polypeptide(L)'
;MNKVDKSQINRLRKFIPYVFLFSITLITQNIYLNIETIEWDIASYLIATQDIKSGLLPNETQWESKGPVFIYLYFLLSNFAKGSLVTFKLLNDVILFFTSVFLFELLLKKLDNKIISISGSTLFLLLMSQSWALSGYSELYALFFISLAILIITKFRYSNPHYFYVGISLSIATLINQGTAIFIIPILISEYILNNKKNYFLKIVIMSAGILIPHIVFLIVYSINNLLDIYFATFLTIPFAYIQAQYANVYELTVFFRELAEINFYVYLSIITLVLLSLSNLITSSYLKYKNEFFDLYNQLIFFSLIFYFVGSHNYYHHLIFLLFFIQFLLFKFLNN
;
A
#
# COMPACT_ATOMS: atom_id res chain seq x y z
N MET A 1 27.11 -41.59 -2.74
CA MET A 1 26.16 -40.53 -3.04
C MET A 1 25.12 -40.50 -1.93
N ASN A 2 25.20 -39.49 -1.03
CA ASN A 2 24.24 -39.34 0.08
C ASN A 2 22.83 -39.13 -0.47
N LYS A 3 21.86 -39.94 -0.04
CA LYS A 3 20.44 -39.75 -0.31
C LYS A 3 20.06 -38.41 0.31
N VAL A 4 20.03 -37.36 -0.50
CA VAL A 4 19.46 -36.09 -0.07
C VAL A 4 18.01 -36.37 0.34
N ASP A 5 17.70 -36.07 1.60
CA ASP A 5 16.39 -36.36 2.16
C ASP A 5 15.32 -35.58 1.37
N LYS A 6 14.35 -36.32 0.80
CA LYS A 6 13.24 -35.72 0.03
C LYS A 6 12.49 -34.65 0.84
N SER A 7 12.50 -34.74 2.16
CA SER A 7 11.90 -33.75 3.05
C SER A 7 12.63 -32.40 3.02
N GLN A 8 13.96 -32.44 2.95
CA GLN A 8 14.80 -31.24 2.82
C GLN A 8 14.62 -30.56 1.47
N ILE A 9 14.58 -31.34 0.38
CA ILE A 9 14.31 -30.82 -0.97
C ILE A 9 12.93 -30.15 -1.01
N ASN A 10 11.91 -30.75 -0.42
CA ASN A 10 10.56 -30.15 -0.37
C ASN A 10 10.49 -28.89 0.49
N ARG A 11 11.28 -28.80 1.56
CA ARG A 11 11.39 -27.55 2.35
C ARG A 11 12.06 -26.45 1.54
N LEU A 12 13.17 -26.72 0.86
CA LEU A 12 13.88 -25.76 0.02
C LEU A 12 12.99 -25.23 -1.12
N ARG A 13 12.21 -26.10 -1.77
CA ARG A 13 11.28 -25.70 -2.84
C ARG A 13 10.22 -24.69 -2.38
N LYS A 14 9.89 -24.65 -1.09
CA LYS A 14 8.95 -23.64 -0.54
C LYS A 14 9.55 -22.23 -0.52
N PHE A 15 10.87 -22.11 -0.38
CA PHE A 15 11.55 -20.81 -0.32
C PHE A 15 11.88 -20.22 -1.70
N ILE A 16 11.86 -21.02 -2.76
CA ILE A 16 12.20 -20.55 -4.11
C ILE A 16 11.42 -19.28 -4.54
N PRO A 17 10.09 -19.17 -4.34
CA PRO A 17 9.38 -17.95 -4.73
C PRO A 17 9.89 -16.70 -4.01
N TYR A 18 10.18 -16.81 -2.72
CA TYR A 18 10.64 -15.67 -1.92
C TYR A 18 12.05 -15.22 -2.34
N VAL A 19 12.97 -16.18 -2.58
CA VAL A 19 14.31 -15.88 -3.10
C VAL A 19 14.20 -15.24 -4.49
N PHE A 20 13.34 -15.76 -5.34
CA PHE A 20 13.10 -15.20 -6.67
C PHE A 20 12.56 -13.76 -6.58
N LEU A 21 11.52 -13.50 -5.78
CA LEU A 21 10.96 -12.16 -5.61
C LEU A 21 11.98 -11.18 -4.99
N PHE A 22 12.81 -11.65 -4.05
CA PHE A 22 13.90 -10.85 -3.51
C PHE A 22 14.90 -10.44 -4.59
N SER A 23 15.32 -11.39 -5.43
CA SER A 23 16.25 -11.13 -6.55
C SER A 23 15.63 -10.14 -7.55
N ILE A 24 14.36 -10.29 -7.89
CA ILE A 24 13.66 -9.36 -8.79
C ILE A 24 13.56 -7.97 -8.15
N THR A 25 13.26 -7.85 -6.85
CA THR A 25 13.25 -6.55 -6.16
C THR A 25 14.59 -5.86 -6.30
N LEU A 26 15.70 -6.54 -6.01
CA LEU A 26 17.03 -5.96 -6.15
C LEU A 26 17.37 -5.56 -7.60
N ILE A 27 16.99 -6.35 -8.58
CA ILE A 27 17.23 -6.05 -10.00
C ILE A 27 16.42 -4.83 -10.43
N THR A 28 15.13 -4.78 -10.10
CA THR A 28 14.24 -3.69 -10.52
C THR A 28 14.57 -2.36 -9.85
N GLN A 29 15.06 -2.37 -8.61
CA GLN A 29 15.44 -1.17 -7.87
C GLN A 29 16.91 -0.78 -8.05
N ASN A 30 17.77 -1.65 -8.60
CA ASN A 30 19.20 -1.40 -8.79
C ASN A 30 19.49 -0.15 -9.64
N ILE A 31 18.62 0.18 -10.60
CA ILE A 31 18.73 1.39 -11.43
C ILE A 31 18.84 2.65 -10.58
N TYR A 32 18.17 2.67 -9.41
CA TYR A 32 18.13 3.82 -8.51
C TYR A 32 19.21 3.80 -7.43
N LEU A 33 19.91 2.69 -7.21
CA LEU A 33 20.95 2.60 -6.19
C LEU A 33 22.14 3.51 -6.47
N ASN A 34 22.51 3.64 -7.76
CA ASN A 34 23.65 4.44 -8.20
C ASN A 34 23.33 5.91 -8.48
N ILE A 35 22.06 6.33 -8.34
CA ILE A 35 21.67 7.72 -8.54
C ILE A 35 21.89 8.46 -7.22
N GLU A 36 22.78 9.46 -7.21
CA GLU A 36 23.08 10.28 -6.03
C GLU A 36 21.91 11.18 -5.63
N THR A 37 21.10 11.61 -6.61
CA THR A 37 19.93 12.45 -6.35
C THR A 37 18.79 11.63 -5.74
N ILE A 38 18.24 12.16 -4.66
CA ILE A 38 17.00 11.66 -4.06
C ILE A 38 15.84 12.39 -4.74
N GLU A 39 14.76 11.67 -4.98
CA GLU A 39 13.51 12.25 -5.44
C GLU A 39 13.00 13.27 -4.41
N TRP A 40 12.29 14.31 -4.87
CA TRP A 40 11.88 15.47 -4.07
C TRP A 40 11.11 15.08 -2.80
N ASP A 41 10.08 14.24 -2.92
CA ASP A 41 9.26 13.82 -1.78
C ASP A 41 10.08 13.01 -0.77
N ILE A 42 10.95 12.12 -1.25
CA ILE A 42 11.84 11.32 -0.38
C ILE A 42 12.82 12.22 0.37
N ALA A 43 13.29 13.30 -0.28
CA ALA A 43 14.16 14.30 0.34
C ALA A 43 13.40 15.08 1.44
N SER A 44 12.15 15.50 1.18
CA SER A 44 11.33 16.20 2.18
C SER A 44 11.06 15.33 3.40
N TYR A 45 10.79 14.04 3.20
CA TYR A 45 10.60 13.09 4.30
C TYR A 45 11.85 12.95 5.17
N LEU A 46 13.05 12.94 4.57
CA LEU A 46 14.31 12.91 5.31
C LEU A 46 14.54 14.21 6.09
N ILE A 47 14.17 15.36 5.53
CA ILE A 47 14.23 16.66 6.22
C ILE A 47 13.30 16.64 7.41
N ALA A 48 12.06 16.15 7.28
CA ALA A 48 11.10 16.05 8.38
C ALA A 48 11.61 15.20 9.56
N THR A 49 12.56 14.27 9.33
CA THR A 49 13.18 13.51 10.43
C THR A 49 14.07 14.35 11.35
N GLN A 50 14.43 15.60 10.97
CA GLN A 50 15.27 16.46 11.78
C GLN A 50 14.57 16.87 13.09
N ASP A 51 13.26 17.00 13.12
CA ASP A 51 12.49 17.24 14.34
C ASP A 51 12.80 16.15 15.37
N ILE A 52 12.67 14.88 14.98
CA ILE A 52 12.93 13.74 15.89
C ILE A 52 14.40 13.72 16.36
N LYS A 53 15.36 14.01 15.47
CA LYS A 53 16.78 14.11 15.82
C LYS A 53 17.06 15.21 16.85
N SER A 54 16.26 16.27 16.83
CA SER A 54 16.34 17.40 17.76
C SER A 54 15.54 17.17 19.05
N GLY A 55 14.91 16.00 19.22
CA GLY A 55 14.06 15.67 20.38
C GLY A 55 12.64 16.24 20.32
N LEU A 56 12.22 16.72 19.15
CA LEU A 56 10.89 17.28 18.89
C LEU A 56 9.95 16.19 18.33
N LEU A 57 8.66 16.49 18.31
CA LEU A 57 7.68 15.61 17.66
C LEU A 57 7.66 15.83 16.14
N PRO A 58 7.24 14.82 15.35
CA PRO A 58 7.04 14.99 13.92
C PRO A 58 6.15 16.20 13.59
N ASN A 59 6.52 16.96 12.58
CA ASN A 59 5.81 18.15 12.11
C ASN A 59 5.82 19.35 13.08
N GLU A 60 6.66 19.35 14.10
CA GLU A 60 6.73 20.46 15.05
C GLU A 60 7.42 21.69 14.43
N THR A 61 8.52 21.51 13.72
CA THR A 61 9.24 22.60 13.04
C THR A 61 9.45 22.32 11.54
N GLN A 62 9.55 21.08 11.15
CA GLN A 62 9.71 20.63 9.76
C GLN A 62 8.39 20.04 9.26
N TRP A 63 7.62 20.88 8.59
CA TRP A 63 6.31 20.47 8.13
C TRP A 63 6.36 19.42 7.00
N GLU A 64 5.59 18.35 7.15
CA GLU A 64 5.33 17.34 6.13
C GLU A 64 3.86 16.90 6.17
N SER A 65 3.27 16.63 5.00
CA SER A 65 1.86 16.21 4.87
C SER A 65 1.60 14.79 5.38
N LYS A 66 2.64 14.00 5.61
CA LYS A 66 2.52 12.59 6.02
C LYS A 66 2.38 12.46 7.54
N GLY A 67 1.75 11.35 7.94
CA GLY A 67 1.50 11.10 9.36
C GLY A 67 2.75 10.75 10.18
N PRO A 68 2.67 10.87 11.52
CA PRO A 68 3.82 10.77 12.42
C PRO A 68 4.52 9.42 12.36
N VAL A 69 3.79 8.31 12.16
CA VAL A 69 4.41 6.97 12.07
C VAL A 69 5.36 6.90 10.89
N PHE A 70 5.03 7.54 9.77
CA PHE A 70 5.90 7.56 8.60
C PHE A 70 7.22 8.27 8.89
N ILE A 71 7.18 9.44 9.53
CA ILE A 71 8.37 10.20 9.88
C ILE A 71 9.24 9.43 10.88
N TYR A 72 8.64 8.73 11.88
CA TYR A 72 9.39 7.86 12.78
C TYR A 72 10.05 6.68 12.06
N LEU A 73 9.36 6.04 11.11
CA LEU A 73 9.94 4.96 10.29
C LEU A 73 11.13 5.47 9.47
N TYR A 74 10.99 6.63 8.82
CA TYR A 74 12.07 7.26 8.07
C TYR A 74 13.26 7.63 8.96
N PHE A 75 13.01 8.18 10.14
CA PHE A 75 14.04 8.44 11.14
C PHE A 75 14.81 7.16 11.50
N LEU A 76 14.10 6.07 11.80
CA LEU A 76 14.75 4.78 12.12
C LEU A 76 15.58 4.28 10.94
N LEU A 77 15.04 4.27 9.72
CA LEU A 77 15.77 3.80 8.52
C LEU A 77 17.00 4.68 8.22
N SER A 78 16.87 6.00 8.35
CA SER A 78 17.99 6.93 8.13
C SER A 78 19.11 6.72 9.16
N ASN A 79 18.77 6.44 10.41
CA ASN A 79 19.75 6.11 11.46
C ASN A 79 20.45 4.77 11.19
N PHE A 80 19.71 3.74 10.78
CA PHE A 80 20.33 2.46 10.37
C PHE A 80 21.22 2.62 9.15
N ALA A 81 20.87 3.50 8.23
CA ALA A 81 21.67 3.79 7.04
C ALA A 81 22.98 4.55 7.34
N LYS A 82 23.11 5.18 8.51
CA LYS A 82 24.32 5.94 8.94
C LYS A 82 24.81 6.95 7.88
N GLY A 83 23.89 7.63 7.21
CA GLY A 83 24.20 8.61 6.16
C GLY A 83 24.47 8.02 4.77
N SER A 84 24.47 6.69 4.61
CA SER A 84 24.60 6.05 3.29
C SER A 84 23.27 6.04 2.56
N LEU A 85 23.15 6.76 1.44
CA LEU A 85 21.97 6.75 0.59
C LEU A 85 21.68 5.36 0.00
N VAL A 86 22.71 4.63 -0.39
CA VAL A 86 22.58 3.27 -0.91
C VAL A 86 21.96 2.36 0.14
N THR A 87 22.46 2.40 1.37
CA THR A 87 21.91 1.59 2.48
C THR A 87 20.47 2.01 2.77
N PHE A 88 20.15 3.30 2.76
CA PHE A 88 18.79 3.79 2.96
C PHE A 88 17.84 3.27 1.88
N LYS A 89 18.23 3.32 0.60
CA LYS A 89 17.45 2.77 -0.51
C LYS A 89 17.24 1.26 -0.36
N LEU A 90 18.27 0.50 -0.03
CA LEU A 90 18.15 -0.94 0.21
C LEU A 90 17.21 -1.28 1.36
N LEU A 91 17.16 -0.47 2.42
CA LEU A 91 16.20 -0.64 3.52
C LEU A 91 14.76 -0.39 3.06
N ASN A 92 14.54 0.58 2.18
CA ASN A 92 13.24 0.80 1.54
C ASN A 92 12.84 -0.39 0.64
N ASP A 93 13.80 -0.97 -0.09
CA ASP A 93 13.57 -2.14 -0.95
C ASP A 93 13.12 -3.37 -0.15
N VAL A 94 13.51 -3.48 1.12
CA VAL A 94 13.00 -4.53 2.02
C VAL A 94 11.48 -4.40 2.22
N ILE A 95 10.95 -3.18 2.34
CA ILE A 95 9.50 -2.93 2.44
C ILE A 95 8.80 -3.37 1.13
N LEU A 96 9.36 -2.99 -0.02
CA LEU A 96 8.84 -3.40 -1.32
C LEU A 96 8.86 -4.92 -1.48
N PHE A 97 9.96 -5.58 -1.09
CA PHE A 97 10.05 -7.04 -1.12
C PHE A 97 8.94 -7.69 -0.29
N PHE A 98 8.76 -7.31 0.97
CA PHE A 98 7.71 -7.90 1.80
C PHE A 98 6.30 -7.58 1.28
N THR A 99 6.08 -6.40 0.71
CA THR A 99 4.82 -6.07 0.04
C THR A 99 4.55 -7.02 -1.14
N SER A 100 5.57 -7.32 -1.94
CA SER A 100 5.46 -8.28 -3.05
C SER A 100 5.22 -9.72 -2.57
N VAL A 101 5.81 -10.10 -1.43
CA VAL A 101 5.55 -11.39 -0.77
C VAL A 101 4.10 -11.48 -0.30
N PHE A 102 3.55 -10.42 0.30
CA PHE A 102 2.14 -10.39 0.69
C PHE A 102 1.21 -10.51 -0.52
N LEU A 103 1.55 -9.83 -1.63
CA LEU A 103 0.82 -10.00 -2.89
C LEU A 103 0.85 -11.45 -3.38
N PHE A 104 2.02 -12.08 -3.40
CA PHE A 104 2.18 -13.48 -3.77
C PHE A 104 1.31 -14.41 -2.93
N GLU A 105 1.34 -14.26 -1.60
CA GLU A 105 0.55 -15.08 -0.66
C GLU A 105 -0.96 -14.89 -0.86
N LEU A 106 -1.38 -13.65 -1.11
CA LEU A 106 -2.78 -13.31 -1.37
C LEU A 106 -3.25 -13.88 -2.72
N LEU A 107 -2.45 -13.71 -3.78
CA LEU A 107 -2.73 -14.29 -5.11
C LEU A 107 -2.77 -15.82 -5.04
N LEU A 108 -1.81 -16.45 -4.38
CA LEU A 108 -1.75 -17.90 -4.20
C LEU A 108 -3.01 -18.42 -3.50
N LYS A 109 -3.45 -17.72 -2.45
CA LYS A 109 -4.69 -18.07 -1.74
C LYS A 109 -5.94 -17.89 -2.60
N LYS A 110 -5.97 -16.89 -3.47
CA LYS A 110 -7.13 -16.57 -4.32
C LYS A 110 -7.23 -17.47 -5.56
N LEU A 111 -6.09 -17.78 -6.18
CA LEU A 111 -6.02 -18.42 -7.50
C LEU A 111 -5.60 -19.89 -7.43
N ASP A 112 -5.06 -20.34 -6.29
CA ASP A 112 -4.50 -21.68 -6.06
C ASP A 112 -3.48 -22.13 -7.13
N ASN A 113 -2.79 -21.16 -7.73
CA ASN A 113 -1.82 -21.39 -8.79
C ASN A 113 -0.52 -20.62 -8.50
N LYS A 114 0.54 -21.38 -8.17
CA LYS A 114 1.83 -20.83 -7.74
C LYS A 114 2.53 -20.03 -8.85
N ILE A 115 2.48 -20.53 -10.09
CA ILE A 115 3.16 -19.87 -11.23
C ILE A 115 2.49 -18.53 -11.51
N ILE A 116 1.17 -18.52 -11.60
CA ILE A 116 0.38 -17.30 -11.83
C ILE A 116 0.60 -16.30 -10.68
N SER A 117 0.65 -16.77 -9.45
CA SER A 117 0.88 -15.89 -8.29
C SER A 117 2.28 -15.26 -8.28
N ILE A 118 3.32 -16.01 -8.66
CA ILE A 118 4.67 -15.47 -8.83
C ILE A 118 4.68 -14.44 -9.98
N SER A 119 4.05 -14.76 -11.11
CA SER A 119 3.98 -13.85 -12.27
C SER A 119 3.32 -12.53 -11.92
N GLY A 120 2.19 -12.56 -11.15
CA GLY A 120 1.51 -11.35 -10.70
C GLY A 120 2.39 -10.49 -9.78
N SER A 121 3.06 -11.12 -8.82
CA SER A 121 3.98 -10.40 -7.93
C SER A 121 5.20 -9.85 -8.67
N THR A 122 5.70 -10.58 -9.66
CA THR A 122 6.80 -10.11 -10.52
C THR A 122 6.37 -8.93 -11.36
N LEU A 123 5.17 -8.97 -11.95
CA LEU A 123 4.64 -7.84 -12.73
C LEU A 123 4.48 -6.60 -11.84
N PHE A 124 4.00 -6.75 -10.61
CA PHE A 124 3.96 -5.65 -9.65
C PHE A 124 5.35 -5.04 -9.43
N LEU A 125 6.38 -5.87 -9.17
CA LEU A 125 7.76 -5.41 -8.99
C LEU A 125 8.31 -4.70 -10.23
N LEU A 126 8.02 -5.20 -11.43
CA LEU A 126 8.40 -4.55 -12.68
C LEU A 126 7.73 -3.17 -12.86
N LEU A 127 6.45 -3.05 -12.48
CA LEU A 127 5.75 -1.77 -12.51
C LEU A 127 6.29 -0.80 -11.47
N MET A 128 6.77 -1.30 -10.32
CA MET A 128 7.44 -0.50 -9.28
C MET A 128 8.87 -0.05 -9.66
N SER A 129 9.40 -0.44 -10.81
CA SER A 129 10.70 0.05 -11.31
C SER A 129 10.64 1.42 -11.98
N GLN A 130 9.45 2.03 -12.07
CA GLN A 130 9.29 3.37 -12.65
C GLN A 130 9.77 4.45 -11.67
N SER A 131 10.30 5.56 -12.19
CA SER A 131 10.83 6.66 -11.37
C SER A 131 9.82 7.26 -10.39
N TRP A 132 8.54 7.21 -10.73
CA TRP A 132 7.44 7.71 -9.91
C TRP A 132 6.87 6.66 -8.93
N ALA A 133 7.40 5.44 -8.90
CA ALA A 133 6.95 4.35 -8.04
C ALA A 133 8.09 3.77 -7.18
N LEU A 134 9.00 4.62 -6.73
CA LEU A 134 10.16 4.22 -5.95
C LEU A 134 9.77 3.64 -4.59
N SER A 135 10.63 2.78 -4.04
CA SER A 135 10.42 2.11 -2.75
C SER A 135 10.34 3.08 -1.54
N GLY A 136 10.76 4.33 -1.69
CA GLY A 136 10.76 5.34 -0.62
C GLY A 136 9.44 6.07 -0.37
N TYR A 137 8.42 5.93 -1.21
CA TYR A 137 7.16 6.67 -1.05
C TYR A 137 6.29 6.17 0.11
N SER A 138 5.59 7.09 0.78
CA SER A 138 4.68 6.78 1.89
C SER A 138 3.56 5.80 1.50
N GLU A 139 3.13 5.84 0.25
CA GLU A 139 2.10 4.98 -0.33
C GLU A 139 2.52 3.51 -0.26
N LEU A 140 3.80 3.20 -0.54
CA LEU A 140 4.30 1.83 -0.41
C LEU A 140 4.29 1.35 1.04
N TYR A 141 4.69 2.21 1.99
CA TYR A 141 4.65 1.87 3.41
C TYR A 141 3.23 1.64 3.91
N ALA A 142 2.30 2.49 3.51
CA ALA A 142 0.89 2.31 3.85
C ALA A 142 0.32 1.04 3.18
N LEU A 143 0.66 0.76 1.92
CA LEU A 143 0.28 -0.47 1.21
C LEU A 143 0.81 -1.72 1.89
N PHE A 144 2.04 -1.69 2.43
CA PHE A 144 2.59 -2.80 3.21
C PHE A 144 1.65 -3.16 4.38
N PHE A 145 1.20 -2.19 5.17
CA PHE A 145 0.31 -2.45 6.30
C PHE A 145 -1.12 -2.80 5.86
N ILE A 146 -1.63 -2.22 4.78
CA ILE A 146 -2.94 -2.60 4.21
C ILE A 146 -2.89 -4.05 3.70
N SER A 147 -1.85 -4.44 2.97
CA SER A 147 -1.69 -5.79 2.46
C SER A 147 -1.51 -6.82 3.60
N LEU A 148 -0.81 -6.45 4.68
CA LEU A 148 -0.73 -7.23 5.91
C LEU A 148 -2.11 -7.41 6.56
N ALA A 149 -2.91 -6.35 6.68
CA ALA A 149 -4.26 -6.43 7.21
C ALA A 149 -5.14 -7.39 6.39
N ILE A 150 -5.07 -7.29 5.06
CA ILE A 150 -5.80 -8.18 4.15
C ILE A 150 -5.31 -9.64 4.29
N LEU A 151 -4.01 -9.84 4.44
CA LEU A 151 -3.43 -11.17 4.65
C LEU A 151 -3.91 -11.80 5.97
N ILE A 152 -3.92 -11.03 7.05
CA ILE A 152 -4.42 -11.49 8.36
C ILE A 152 -5.89 -11.88 8.25
N ILE A 153 -6.74 -10.99 7.71
CA ILE A 153 -8.18 -11.26 7.62
C ILE A 153 -8.49 -12.45 6.70
N THR A 154 -7.74 -12.62 5.63
CA THR A 154 -7.94 -13.75 4.71
C THR A 154 -7.45 -15.08 5.28
N LYS A 155 -6.36 -15.08 6.07
CA LYS A 155 -5.83 -16.31 6.71
C LYS A 155 -6.62 -16.72 7.95
N PHE A 156 -7.10 -15.75 8.74
CA PHE A 156 -7.65 -15.98 10.09
C PHE A 156 -9.09 -15.45 10.26
N ARG A 157 -9.87 -15.44 9.19
CA ARG A 157 -11.22 -14.84 9.13
C ARG A 157 -12.17 -15.22 10.27
N TYR A 158 -12.03 -16.41 10.84
CA TYR A 158 -12.95 -16.93 11.87
C TYR A 158 -12.48 -16.63 13.30
N SER A 159 -11.33 -15.99 13.48
CA SER A 159 -10.75 -15.73 14.79
C SER A 159 -10.91 -14.25 15.17
N ASN A 160 -11.75 -13.96 16.17
CA ASN A 160 -12.02 -12.61 16.63
C ASN A 160 -10.76 -11.81 17.03
N PRO A 161 -9.76 -12.35 17.76
CA PRO A 161 -8.56 -11.59 18.13
C PRO A 161 -7.79 -11.04 16.91
N HIS A 162 -7.83 -11.71 15.78
CA HIS A 162 -7.11 -11.27 14.59
C HIS A 162 -7.68 -9.97 13.99
N TYR A 163 -8.96 -9.66 14.24
CA TYR A 163 -9.54 -8.38 13.84
C TYR A 163 -8.92 -7.18 14.56
N PHE A 164 -8.43 -7.38 15.78
CA PHE A 164 -7.66 -6.35 16.47
C PHE A 164 -6.36 -6.01 15.72
N TYR A 165 -5.61 -7.03 15.30
CA TYR A 165 -4.38 -6.82 14.53
C TYR A 165 -4.65 -6.25 13.13
N VAL A 166 -5.77 -6.60 12.50
CA VAL A 166 -6.24 -5.94 11.28
C VAL A 166 -6.45 -4.45 11.54
N GLY A 167 -7.15 -4.11 12.63
CA GLY A 167 -7.35 -2.71 13.04
C GLY A 167 -6.05 -1.96 13.28
N ILE A 168 -5.10 -2.55 14.01
CA ILE A 168 -3.76 -1.94 14.22
C ILE A 168 -3.05 -1.71 12.89
N SER A 169 -3.04 -2.70 11.99
CA SER A 169 -2.37 -2.55 10.69
C SER A 169 -2.99 -1.43 9.86
N LEU A 170 -4.31 -1.32 9.82
CA LEU A 170 -5.03 -0.24 9.14
C LEU A 170 -4.75 1.12 9.79
N SER A 171 -4.71 1.18 11.13
CA SER A 171 -4.34 2.39 11.86
C SER A 171 -2.95 2.87 11.54
N ILE A 172 -1.96 1.96 11.50
CA ILE A 172 -0.59 2.31 11.13
C ILE A 172 -0.57 2.83 9.69
N ALA A 173 -1.30 2.22 8.76
CA ALA A 173 -1.41 2.71 7.39
C ALA A 173 -1.95 4.14 7.33
N THR A 174 -2.99 4.48 8.12
CA THR A 174 -3.54 5.84 8.20
C THR A 174 -2.59 6.82 8.88
N LEU A 175 -1.83 6.37 9.88
CA LEU A 175 -0.78 7.16 10.55
C LEU A 175 0.48 7.34 9.69
N ILE A 176 0.59 6.62 8.58
CA ILE A 176 1.60 6.83 7.52
C ILE A 176 1.05 7.80 6.48
N ASN A 177 -0.13 7.50 5.93
CA ASN A 177 -0.79 8.29 4.89
C ASN A 177 -2.30 8.31 5.17
N GLN A 178 -2.82 9.47 5.56
CA GLN A 178 -4.19 9.67 6.05
C GLN A 178 -5.25 9.25 5.03
N GLY A 179 -4.98 9.49 3.74
CA GLY A 179 -5.89 9.13 2.66
C GLY A 179 -6.20 7.63 2.60
N THR A 180 -5.32 6.79 3.17
CA THR A 180 -5.52 5.35 3.19
C THR A 180 -6.66 4.87 4.09
N ALA A 181 -7.26 5.77 4.91
CA ALA A 181 -8.47 5.49 5.67
C ALA A 181 -9.62 4.97 4.78
N ILE A 182 -9.62 5.35 3.50
CA ILE A 182 -10.62 4.89 2.51
C ILE A 182 -10.62 3.36 2.34
N PHE A 183 -9.48 2.68 2.56
CA PHE A 183 -9.36 1.22 2.43
C PHE A 183 -10.00 0.44 3.60
N ILE A 184 -10.40 1.12 4.67
CA ILE A 184 -11.20 0.52 5.75
C ILE A 184 -12.58 0.12 5.22
N ILE A 185 -13.16 0.94 4.34
CA ILE A 185 -14.52 0.75 3.81
C ILE A 185 -14.70 -0.59 3.10
N PRO A 186 -13.89 -0.98 2.09
CA PRO A 186 -14.02 -2.26 1.40
C PRO A 186 -13.84 -3.46 2.33
N ILE A 187 -12.98 -3.35 3.36
CA ILE A 187 -12.80 -4.41 4.34
C ILE A 187 -14.09 -4.59 5.18
N LEU A 188 -14.71 -3.49 5.64
CA LEU A 188 -15.98 -3.52 6.37
C LEU A 188 -17.12 -4.10 5.53
N ILE A 189 -17.25 -3.65 4.27
CA ILE A 189 -18.29 -4.14 3.35
C ILE A 189 -18.11 -5.64 3.10
N SER A 190 -16.89 -6.08 2.79
CA SER A 190 -16.58 -7.49 2.55
C SER A 190 -16.93 -8.37 3.76
N GLU A 191 -16.57 -7.92 4.97
CA GLU A 191 -16.87 -8.67 6.19
C GLU A 191 -18.38 -8.70 6.51
N TYR A 192 -19.12 -7.64 6.23
CA TYR A 192 -20.57 -7.61 6.38
C TYR A 192 -21.26 -8.65 5.48
N ILE A 193 -20.84 -8.73 4.22
CA ILE A 193 -21.45 -9.63 3.23
C ILE A 193 -21.13 -11.08 3.53
N LEU A 194 -19.89 -11.38 3.91
CA LEU A 194 -19.39 -12.76 4.04
C LEU A 194 -19.75 -13.43 5.38
N ASN A 195 -20.07 -12.67 6.43
CA ASN A 195 -20.31 -13.23 7.78
C ASN A 195 -21.79 -13.44 8.14
N ASN A 196 -22.73 -13.40 7.19
CA ASN A 196 -24.16 -13.66 7.45
C ASN A 196 -24.72 -12.96 8.71
N LYS A 197 -24.27 -11.73 8.98
CA LYS A 197 -24.64 -10.87 10.13
C LYS A 197 -24.31 -11.41 11.52
N LYS A 198 -24.02 -12.71 11.68
CA LYS A 198 -23.70 -13.30 12.98
C LYS A 198 -22.26 -12.94 13.37
N ASN A 199 -22.08 -12.31 14.53
CA ASN A 199 -20.78 -11.82 15.04
C ASN A 199 -20.13 -10.65 14.27
N TYR A 200 -20.77 -10.09 13.24
CA TYR A 200 -20.24 -8.96 12.49
C TYR A 200 -19.97 -7.75 13.40
N PHE A 201 -20.94 -7.40 14.24
CA PHE A 201 -20.82 -6.27 15.17
C PHE A 201 -19.61 -6.42 16.11
N LEU A 202 -19.40 -7.60 16.71
CA LEU A 202 -18.26 -7.85 17.58
C LEU A 202 -16.92 -7.69 16.84
N LYS A 203 -16.83 -8.18 15.62
CA LYS A 203 -15.63 -8.04 14.78
C LYS A 203 -15.32 -6.60 14.46
N ILE A 204 -16.34 -5.80 14.13
CA ILE A 204 -16.18 -4.34 13.92
C ILE A 204 -15.69 -3.67 15.20
N VAL A 205 -16.30 -3.95 16.34
CA VAL A 205 -15.89 -3.34 17.61
C VAL A 205 -14.43 -3.66 17.92
N ILE A 206 -14.01 -4.92 17.76
CA ILE A 206 -12.64 -5.34 18.00
C ILE A 206 -11.67 -4.65 16.99
N MET A 207 -12.04 -4.58 15.72
CA MET A 207 -11.23 -3.92 14.70
C MET A 207 -11.15 -2.41 14.94
N SER A 208 -12.27 -1.77 15.32
CA SER A 208 -12.30 -0.34 15.68
C SER A 208 -11.41 -0.04 16.88
N ALA A 209 -11.41 -0.91 17.90
CA ALA A 209 -10.48 -0.78 19.03
C ALA A 209 -9.01 -0.83 18.54
N GLY A 210 -8.68 -1.75 17.63
CA GLY A 210 -7.36 -1.82 17.01
C GLY A 210 -7.00 -0.55 16.21
N ILE A 211 -7.98 0.05 15.50
CA ILE A 211 -7.78 1.30 14.77
C ILE A 211 -7.55 2.47 15.74
N LEU A 212 -8.36 2.57 16.78
CA LEU A 212 -8.34 3.73 17.68
C LEU A 212 -7.08 3.78 18.56
N ILE A 213 -6.57 2.65 19.04
CA ILE A 213 -5.46 2.63 20.00
C ILE A 213 -4.21 3.37 19.52
N PRO A 214 -3.65 3.12 18.31
CA PRO A 214 -2.49 3.87 17.86
C PRO A 214 -2.77 5.37 17.71
N HIS A 215 -3.95 5.77 17.24
CA HIS A 215 -4.33 7.19 17.16
C HIS A 215 -4.44 7.82 18.55
N ILE A 216 -5.04 7.13 19.53
CA ILE A 216 -5.14 7.62 20.90
C ILE A 216 -3.74 7.81 21.50
N VAL A 217 -2.82 6.90 21.25
CA VAL A 217 -1.42 7.03 21.72
C VAL A 217 -0.80 8.33 21.19
N PHE A 218 -0.92 8.61 19.88
CA PHE A 218 -0.40 9.85 19.31
C PHE A 218 -1.15 11.09 19.81
N LEU A 219 -2.48 11.03 19.95
CA LEU A 219 -3.27 12.12 20.55
C LEU A 219 -2.77 12.46 21.96
N ILE A 220 -2.50 11.46 22.79
CA ILE A 220 -1.95 11.67 24.14
C ILE A 220 -0.55 12.29 24.06
N VAL A 221 0.33 11.78 23.21
CA VAL A 221 1.70 12.28 23.06
C VAL A 221 1.69 13.75 22.62
N TYR A 222 0.89 14.11 21.61
CA TYR A 222 0.79 15.50 21.14
C TYR A 222 0.09 16.40 22.18
N SER A 223 -0.89 15.87 22.92
CA SER A 223 -1.58 16.62 23.99
C SER A 223 -0.65 17.00 25.15
N ILE A 224 0.19 16.07 25.60
CA ILE A 224 1.15 16.31 26.71
C ILE A 224 2.15 17.40 26.31
N ASN A 225 2.49 17.51 25.02
CA ASN A 225 3.43 18.50 24.49
C ASN A 225 2.73 19.80 24.04
N ASN A 226 1.42 19.96 24.26
CA ASN A 226 0.60 21.11 23.82
C ASN A 226 0.61 21.33 22.29
N LEU A 227 0.67 20.26 21.49
CA LEU A 227 0.79 20.26 20.03
C LEU A 227 -0.41 19.57 19.34
N LEU A 228 -1.57 19.51 19.99
CA LEU A 228 -2.77 18.88 19.42
C LEU A 228 -3.23 19.53 18.12
N ASP A 229 -3.05 20.83 17.99
CA ASP A 229 -3.35 21.61 16.78
C ASP A 229 -2.53 21.10 15.57
N ILE A 230 -1.27 20.77 15.78
CA ILE A 230 -0.39 20.18 14.75
C ILE A 230 -0.92 18.78 14.34
N TYR A 231 -1.31 17.96 15.33
CA TYR A 231 -1.88 16.65 15.03
C TYR A 231 -3.15 16.77 14.18
N PHE A 232 -4.10 17.62 14.60
CA PHE A 232 -5.34 17.83 13.83
C PHE A 232 -5.12 18.53 12.50
N ALA A 233 -4.17 19.47 12.42
CA ALA A 233 -3.79 20.06 11.13
C ALA A 233 -3.30 19.00 10.16
N THR A 234 -2.39 18.12 10.58
CA THR A 234 -1.84 17.05 9.74
C THR A 234 -2.92 16.06 9.28
N PHE A 235 -3.83 15.65 10.16
CA PHE A 235 -4.82 14.60 9.84
C PHE A 235 -6.11 15.09 9.20
N LEU A 236 -6.51 16.33 9.43
CA LEU A 236 -7.80 16.86 8.97
C LEU A 236 -7.62 18.09 8.08
N THR A 237 -7.09 19.18 8.63
CA THR A 237 -7.15 20.49 7.96
C THR A 237 -6.38 20.49 6.65
N ILE A 238 -5.15 19.96 6.65
CA ILE A 238 -4.25 19.98 5.47
C ILE A 238 -4.74 19.03 4.38
N PRO A 239 -5.08 17.74 4.65
CA PRO A 239 -5.64 16.88 3.63
C PRO A 239 -6.90 17.45 2.96
N PHE A 240 -7.81 18.05 3.74
CA PHE A 240 -9.01 18.67 3.16
C PHE A 240 -8.68 19.93 2.34
N ALA A 241 -7.80 20.80 2.82
CA ALA A 241 -7.36 21.98 2.07
C ALA A 241 -6.65 21.58 0.76
N TYR A 242 -5.85 20.51 0.81
CA TYR A 242 -5.17 19.97 -0.35
C TYR A 242 -6.17 19.44 -1.41
N ILE A 243 -7.16 18.67 -0.99
CA ILE A 243 -8.23 18.19 -1.88
C ILE A 243 -8.97 19.38 -2.50
N GLN A 244 -9.36 20.38 -1.70
CA GLN A 244 -10.08 21.57 -2.19
C GLN A 244 -9.26 22.37 -3.23
N ALA A 245 -7.96 22.55 -2.99
CA ALA A 245 -7.08 23.27 -3.91
C ALA A 245 -6.99 22.59 -5.28
N GLN A 246 -7.08 21.27 -5.33
CA GLN A 246 -6.98 20.50 -6.56
C GLN A 246 -8.25 20.50 -7.41
N TYR A 247 -9.42 20.50 -6.77
CA TYR A 247 -10.69 20.55 -7.50
C TYR A 247 -11.01 21.91 -8.11
N ALA A 248 -10.25 22.96 -7.78
CA ALA A 248 -10.46 24.29 -8.36
C ALA A 248 -10.08 24.39 -9.86
N ASN A 249 -9.36 23.39 -10.44
CA ASN A 249 -8.86 23.46 -11.79
C ASN A 249 -9.17 22.21 -12.64
N VAL A 250 -10.35 22.17 -13.27
CA VAL A 250 -10.70 21.13 -14.28
C VAL A 250 -9.73 21.12 -15.47
N TYR A 251 -9.07 22.24 -15.76
CA TYR A 251 -8.04 22.36 -16.79
C TYR A 251 -6.83 21.44 -16.53
N GLU A 252 -6.47 21.21 -15.29
CA GLU A 252 -5.33 20.38 -14.92
C GLU A 252 -5.55 18.89 -15.23
N LEU A 253 -6.78 18.40 -15.27
CA LEU A 253 -7.08 17.01 -15.66
C LEU A 253 -6.68 16.71 -17.10
N THR A 254 -6.91 17.64 -18.02
CA THR A 254 -6.51 17.48 -19.44
C THR A 254 -5.01 17.58 -19.63
N VAL A 255 -4.34 18.46 -18.89
CA VAL A 255 -2.88 18.59 -18.86
C VAL A 255 -2.26 17.31 -18.30
N PHE A 256 -2.81 16.78 -17.20
CA PHE A 256 -2.38 15.54 -16.59
C PHE A 256 -2.42 14.35 -17.57
N PHE A 257 -3.53 14.12 -18.26
CA PHE A 257 -3.61 13.01 -19.23
C PHE A 257 -2.65 13.18 -20.40
N ARG A 258 -2.38 14.41 -20.80
CA ARG A 258 -1.39 14.71 -21.84
C ARG A 258 0.03 14.42 -21.34
N GLU A 259 0.40 14.89 -20.16
CA GLU A 259 1.73 14.69 -19.58
C GLU A 259 1.99 13.21 -19.27
N LEU A 260 1.00 12.49 -18.77
CA LEU A 260 1.09 11.04 -18.57
C LEU A 260 1.39 10.32 -19.88
N ALA A 261 0.73 10.71 -20.97
CA ALA A 261 0.96 10.15 -22.30
C ALA A 261 2.33 10.50 -22.88
N GLU A 262 2.84 11.72 -22.62
CA GLU A 262 4.14 12.18 -23.09
C GLU A 262 5.30 11.54 -22.33
N ILE A 263 5.18 11.38 -21.00
CA ILE A 263 6.28 10.88 -20.15
C ILE A 263 6.46 9.35 -20.28
N ASN A 264 5.39 8.59 -20.40
CA ASN A 264 5.48 7.13 -20.49
C ASN A 264 4.23 6.50 -21.13
N PHE A 265 4.07 6.72 -22.43
CA PHE A 265 2.91 6.25 -23.21
C PHE A 265 2.59 4.76 -22.97
N TYR A 266 3.60 3.90 -22.88
CA TYR A 266 3.39 2.45 -22.69
C TYR A 266 2.85 2.11 -21.30
N VAL A 267 3.29 2.80 -20.25
CA VAL A 267 2.76 2.62 -18.89
C VAL A 267 1.33 3.15 -18.82
N TYR A 268 1.07 4.30 -19.40
CA TYR A 268 -0.27 4.87 -19.50
C TYR A 268 -1.23 3.94 -20.26
N LEU A 269 -0.82 3.45 -21.42
CA LEU A 269 -1.62 2.50 -22.21
C LEU A 269 -1.86 1.20 -21.43
N SER A 270 -0.84 0.70 -20.71
CA SER A 270 -0.96 -0.49 -19.86
C SER A 270 -1.96 -0.27 -18.72
N ILE A 271 -1.88 0.84 -18.01
CA ILE A 271 -2.81 1.18 -16.92
C ILE A 271 -4.24 1.33 -17.46
N ILE A 272 -4.44 2.08 -18.54
CA ILE A 272 -5.76 2.23 -19.16
C ILE A 272 -6.30 0.87 -19.60
N THR A 273 -5.49 0.06 -20.29
CA THR A 273 -5.90 -1.27 -20.74
C THR A 273 -6.30 -2.15 -19.55
N LEU A 274 -5.51 -2.15 -18.47
CA LEU A 274 -5.82 -2.89 -17.27
C LEU A 274 -7.09 -2.38 -16.58
N VAL A 275 -7.30 -1.07 -16.50
CA VAL A 275 -8.53 -0.47 -15.97
C VAL A 275 -9.74 -0.83 -16.82
N LEU A 276 -9.65 -0.73 -18.15
CA LEU A 276 -10.73 -1.09 -19.07
C LEU A 276 -11.07 -2.58 -19.00
N LEU A 277 -10.06 -3.46 -18.94
CA LEU A 277 -10.27 -4.89 -18.73
C LEU A 277 -10.92 -5.16 -17.38
N SER A 278 -10.54 -4.41 -16.34
CA SER A 278 -11.14 -4.49 -15.01
C SER A 278 -12.60 -4.10 -15.02
N LEU A 279 -12.92 -2.98 -15.65
CA LEU A 279 -14.29 -2.49 -15.77
C LEU A 279 -15.15 -3.42 -16.66
N SER A 280 -14.61 -3.94 -17.77
CA SER A 280 -15.31 -4.89 -18.62
C SER A 280 -15.65 -6.20 -17.87
N ASN A 281 -14.72 -6.70 -17.06
CA ASN A 281 -14.97 -7.87 -16.22
C ASN A 281 -15.99 -7.60 -15.10
N LEU A 282 -15.97 -6.42 -14.49
CA LEU A 282 -17.00 -6.01 -13.52
C LEU A 282 -18.40 -5.94 -14.17
N ILE A 283 -18.50 -5.40 -15.38
CA ILE A 283 -19.76 -5.29 -16.14
C ILE A 283 -20.25 -6.67 -16.57
N THR A 284 -19.39 -7.51 -17.15
CA THR A 284 -19.76 -8.85 -17.61
C THR A 284 -20.10 -9.80 -16.46
N SER A 285 -19.41 -9.73 -15.34
CA SER A 285 -19.73 -10.54 -14.15
C SER A 285 -21.05 -10.12 -13.51
N SER A 286 -21.37 -8.83 -13.53
CA SER A 286 -22.66 -8.30 -13.05
C SER A 286 -23.82 -8.75 -13.92
N TYR A 287 -23.62 -8.87 -15.23
CA TYR A 287 -24.66 -9.28 -16.19
C TYR A 287 -24.91 -10.80 -16.18
N LEU A 288 -23.90 -11.62 -15.87
CA LEU A 288 -23.91 -13.08 -16.01
C LEU A 288 -24.23 -13.86 -14.71
N LYS A 289 -25.09 -13.38 -13.81
CA LYS A 289 -25.54 -14.12 -12.61
C LYS A 289 -24.61 -14.15 -11.38
N TYR A 290 -23.47 -13.51 -11.37
CA TYR A 290 -22.58 -13.52 -10.20
C TYR A 290 -22.76 -12.28 -9.33
N LYS A 291 -23.91 -12.13 -8.67
CA LYS A 291 -24.18 -11.08 -7.67
C LYS A 291 -23.08 -10.97 -6.59
N ASN A 292 -22.30 -12.02 -6.39
CA ASN A 292 -21.26 -12.08 -5.35
C ASN A 292 -19.89 -11.54 -5.81
N GLU A 293 -19.62 -11.38 -7.10
CA GLU A 293 -18.29 -10.97 -7.58
C GLU A 293 -18.04 -9.47 -7.46
N PHE A 294 -19.06 -8.62 -7.63
CA PHE A 294 -18.92 -7.17 -7.40
C PHE A 294 -18.53 -6.86 -5.96
N PHE A 295 -19.00 -7.68 -5.02
CA PHE A 295 -18.71 -7.58 -3.59
C PHE A 295 -17.46 -8.35 -3.17
N ASP A 296 -16.70 -8.94 -4.11
CA ASP A 296 -15.38 -9.49 -3.78
C ASP A 296 -14.48 -8.37 -3.27
N LEU A 297 -13.83 -8.61 -2.14
CA LEU A 297 -12.92 -7.66 -1.49
C LEU A 297 -11.90 -7.04 -2.48
N TYR A 298 -11.32 -7.85 -3.35
CA TYR A 298 -10.28 -7.37 -4.27
C TYR A 298 -10.83 -6.41 -5.33
N ASN A 299 -12.03 -6.65 -5.85
CA ASN A 299 -12.68 -5.74 -6.79
C ASN A 299 -13.01 -4.39 -6.14
N GLN A 300 -13.44 -4.43 -4.87
CA GLN A 300 -13.67 -3.21 -4.10
C GLN A 300 -12.35 -2.46 -3.84
N LEU A 301 -11.27 -3.17 -3.49
CA LEU A 301 -9.96 -2.55 -3.27
C LEU A 301 -9.42 -1.87 -4.55
N ILE A 302 -9.65 -2.45 -5.74
CA ILE A 302 -9.33 -1.79 -7.02
C ILE A 302 -10.14 -0.50 -7.18
N PHE A 303 -11.45 -0.55 -6.95
CA PHE A 303 -12.32 0.63 -7.04
C PHE A 303 -11.89 1.73 -6.05
N PHE A 304 -11.63 1.37 -4.79
CA PHE A 304 -11.18 2.33 -3.79
C PHE A 304 -9.76 2.84 -4.06
N SER A 305 -8.90 2.09 -4.75
CA SER A 305 -7.60 2.58 -5.23
C SER A 305 -7.75 3.66 -6.31
N LEU A 306 -8.74 3.53 -7.19
CA LEU A 306 -9.08 4.58 -8.16
C LEU A 306 -9.60 5.83 -7.44
N ILE A 307 -10.51 5.67 -6.46
CA ILE A 307 -10.99 6.80 -5.67
C ILE A 307 -9.82 7.48 -4.94
N PHE A 308 -8.93 6.70 -4.29
CA PHE A 308 -7.75 7.23 -3.62
C PHE A 308 -6.90 8.07 -4.56
N TYR A 309 -6.64 7.56 -5.77
CA TYR A 309 -5.86 8.27 -6.78
C TYR A 309 -6.51 9.59 -7.19
N PHE A 310 -7.82 9.57 -7.51
CA PHE A 310 -8.52 10.78 -7.96
C PHE A 310 -8.76 11.79 -6.83
N VAL A 311 -9.02 11.34 -5.61
CA VAL A 311 -9.27 12.22 -4.45
C VAL A 311 -7.96 12.72 -3.85
N GLY A 312 -6.92 11.88 -3.82
CA GLY A 312 -5.64 12.19 -3.18
C GLY A 312 -4.78 13.18 -3.95
N SER A 313 -4.83 13.20 -5.22
CA SER A 313 -4.28 14.13 -6.22
C SER A 313 -3.94 13.40 -7.53
N HIS A 314 -4.59 13.81 -8.57
CA HIS A 314 -4.37 13.26 -9.92
C HIS A 314 -2.99 13.63 -10.51
N ASN A 315 -2.26 14.55 -9.90
CA ASN A 315 -0.96 15.01 -10.37
C ASN A 315 0.22 14.16 -9.87
N TYR A 316 -0.03 13.24 -8.92
CA TYR A 316 1.05 12.43 -8.34
C TYR A 316 0.88 10.95 -8.68
N TYR A 317 1.69 10.48 -9.63
CA TYR A 317 1.63 9.11 -10.13
C TYR A 317 1.92 8.05 -9.07
N HIS A 318 2.67 8.36 -8.03
CA HIS A 318 2.94 7.41 -6.93
C HIS A 318 1.68 7.00 -6.16
N HIS A 319 0.58 7.78 -6.24
CA HIS A 319 -0.72 7.34 -5.71
C HIS A 319 -1.30 6.13 -6.46
N LEU A 320 -0.83 5.83 -7.69
CA LEU A 320 -1.22 4.63 -8.43
C LEU A 320 -0.64 3.33 -7.84
N ILE A 321 0.30 3.39 -6.90
CA ILE A 321 0.93 2.22 -6.28
C ILE A 321 -0.11 1.23 -5.72
N PHE A 322 -1.18 1.73 -5.10
CA PHE A 322 -2.29 0.88 -4.62
C PHE A 322 -3.00 0.17 -5.77
N LEU A 323 -3.29 0.89 -6.86
CA LEU A 323 -3.92 0.32 -8.04
C LEU A 323 -3.03 -0.73 -8.69
N LEU A 324 -1.73 -0.47 -8.83
CA LEU A 324 -0.76 -1.41 -9.40
C LEU A 324 -0.73 -2.73 -8.61
N PHE A 325 -0.88 -2.67 -7.29
CA PHE A 325 -0.95 -3.84 -6.44
C PHE A 325 -2.26 -4.62 -6.61
N PHE A 326 -3.40 -3.96 -6.45
CA PHE A 326 -4.70 -4.65 -6.42
C PHE A 326 -5.17 -5.12 -7.79
N ILE A 327 -4.77 -4.46 -8.88
CA ILE A 327 -5.18 -4.86 -10.23
C ILE A 327 -4.63 -6.23 -10.63
N GLN A 328 -3.55 -6.72 -10.00
CA GLN A 328 -2.99 -8.05 -10.25
C GLN A 328 -4.02 -9.15 -9.97
N PHE A 329 -4.91 -8.97 -9.00
CA PHE A 329 -5.95 -9.96 -8.69
C PHE A 329 -6.94 -10.16 -9.84
N LEU A 330 -7.26 -9.10 -10.56
CA LEU A 330 -8.19 -9.18 -11.66
C LEU A 330 -7.54 -9.70 -12.94
N LEU A 331 -6.35 -9.17 -13.25
CA LEU A 331 -5.56 -9.58 -14.41
C LEU A 331 -5.26 -11.09 -14.37
N PHE A 332 -4.74 -11.57 -13.24
CA PHE A 332 -4.33 -12.96 -13.12
C PHE A 332 -5.49 -13.92 -12.83
N LYS A 333 -6.63 -13.44 -12.33
CA LYS A 333 -7.87 -14.22 -12.33
C LYS A 333 -8.32 -14.53 -13.75
N PHE A 334 -8.27 -13.55 -14.66
CA PHE A 334 -8.62 -13.73 -16.07
C PHE A 334 -7.70 -14.75 -16.76
N LEU A 335 -6.40 -14.73 -16.47
CA LEU A 335 -5.41 -15.66 -17.04
C LEU A 335 -5.50 -17.08 -16.44
N ASN A 336 -6.15 -17.26 -15.31
CA ASN A 336 -6.30 -18.55 -14.62
C ASN A 336 -7.56 -19.32 -15.05
N ASN A 337 -8.52 -18.63 -15.69
CA ASN A 337 -9.74 -19.22 -16.26
C ASN A 337 -9.51 -19.68 -17.68
#